data_d04376161e132a3d079b5bb050507ff9
#
_entry.id   d04376161e132a3d079b5bb050507ff9
#
_cell.length_a   1.000
_cell.length_b   1.000
_cell.length_c   1.000
_cell.angle_alpha   90.00
_cell.angle_beta   90.00
_cell.angle_gamma   90.00
#
_symmetry.space_group_name_H-M   'P 1'
#
loop_
_entity.id
_entity.type
_entity.pdbx_description
1 polymer ?
#
loop_
_entity_poly.entity_id
_entity_poly.type
_entity_poly.pdbx_seq_one_letter_code
_entity_poly.pdbx_strand_id
1 'polypeptide(L)'
;MADIPADAGAGLGAFEDLNGRDGGAAFATHVTHQAQAVYGATGRAWLQWLTEHADSLKVRVREGAAALAAQLIPEAASGQVVRVGERFALVGAAGELATEAGLSGWPAGESERAARACFNAWLAARGGIGNGEVVAMLRAVRRFLETHGEGRFAMWHRSADDHAPKTLQRAGVRRMLNADGEPIKTNSQHGVEFGDRMPAALGEGVSFEYFILAETFKAEVCQGFDRDAVCRVLLEHGCLIPDKGRSFDAKPRLPGMGNTRCYHILPAIFGLDI
;
A
#
# COMPACT_ATOMS: atom_id res chain seq x y z
N MET A 1 -6.18 3.92 11.63
CA MET A 1 -5.51 4.67 12.70
C MET A 1 -4.02 4.67 12.37
N ALA A 2 -3.32 5.79 12.48
CA ALA A 2 -1.87 5.81 12.25
C ALA A 2 -1.19 4.97 13.34
N ASP A 3 -0.39 4.00 12.94
CA ASP A 3 0.43 3.24 13.87
C ASP A 3 1.69 4.06 14.16
N ILE A 4 1.83 4.50 15.40
CA ILE A 4 2.97 5.30 15.85
C ILE A 4 3.83 4.37 16.71
N PRO A 5 5.11 4.15 16.37
CA PRO A 5 5.98 3.33 17.18
C PRO A 5 6.09 3.90 18.59
N ALA A 6 5.88 3.04 19.60
CA ALA A 6 5.93 3.41 21.00
C ALA A 6 7.39 3.43 21.54
N ASP A 7 8.27 4.10 20.81
CA ASP A 7 9.66 4.30 21.20
C ASP A 7 10.05 5.77 20.98
N ALA A 8 10.31 6.48 22.09
CA ALA A 8 10.74 7.87 22.10
C ALA A 8 12.26 8.05 21.80
N GLY A 9 12.99 6.95 21.57
CA GLY A 9 14.42 6.97 21.25
C GLY A 9 15.35 7.14 22.45
N ALA A 10 14.81 7.26 23.67
CA ALA A 10 15.59 7.38 24.92
C ALA A 10 15.88 6.03 25.60
N GLY A 11 15.49 4.92 25.00
CA GLY A 11 15.59 3.58 25.60
C GLY A 11 14.61 3.34 26.76
N LEU A 12 13.61 4.20 26.91
CA LEU A 12 12.60 4.19 27.96
C LEU A 12 11.20 3.84 27.44
N GLY A 13 11.12 3.20 26.26
CA GLY A 13 9.88 2.91 25.56
C GLY A 13 9.22 4.20 25.04
N ALA A 14 7.95 4.42 25.35
CA ALA A 14 7.20 5.59 24.93
C ALA A 14 7.55 6.89 25.69
N PHE A 15 8.51 6.87 26.60
CA PHE A 15 8.86 8.01 27.45
C PHE A 15 10.26 8.54 27.13
N GLU A 16 10.41 9.86 27.09
CA GLU A 16 11.71 10.53 27.03
C GLU A 16 12.31 10.72 28.43
N ASP A 17 11.47 10.88 29.48
CA ASP A 17 11.85 11.10 30.85
C ASP A 17 10.90 10.34 31.78
N LEU A 18 11.41 9.74 32.83
CA LEU A 18 10.63 9.03 33.84
C LEU A 18 10.24 9.93 35.02
N ASN A 19 10.62 11.18 35.01
CA ASN A 19 10.28 12.17 36.06
C ASN A 19 10.62 11.67 37.47
N GLY A 20 11.82 11.09 37.63
CA GLY A 20 12.31 10.59 38.90
C GLY A 20 11.69 9.24 39.36
N ARG A 21 11.09 8.46 38.47
CA ARG A 21 10.55 7.12 38.77
C ARG A 21 11.57 6.04 38.39
N ASP A 22 11.50 4.90 39.07
CA ASP A 22 12.46 3.80 38.94
C ASP A 22 12.35 3.01 37.62
N GLY A 23 11.38 3.31 36.74
CA GLY A 23 11.20 2.65 35.45
C GLY A 23 9.92 3.03 34.73
N GLY A 24 9.81 2.70 33.45
CA GLY A 24 8.67 3.03 32.60
C GLY A 24 7.33 2.49 33.13
N ALA A 25 7.33 1.28 33.70
CA ALA A 25 6.12 0.69 34.29
C ALA A 25 5.63 1.48 35.52
N ALA A 26 6.56 1.90 36.39
CA ALA A 26 6.22 2.71 37.57
C ALA A 26 5.71 4.08 37.15
N PHE A 27 6.33 4.68 36.15
CA PHE A 27 5.88 5.96 35.60
C PHE A 27 4.49 5.84 34.94
N ALA A 28 4.27 4.83 34.08
CA ALA A 28 2.97 4.57 33.47
C ALA A 28 1.84 4.37 34.51
N THR A 29 2.11 3.58 35.56
CA THR A 29 1.16 3.38 36.68
C THR A 29 0.86 4.70 37.38
N HIS A 30 1.88 5.49 37.64
CA HIS A 30 1.69 6.81 38.27
C HIS A 30 0.82 7.73 37.40
N VAL A 31 1.13 7.87 36.10
CA VAL A 31 0.34 8.67 35.17
C VAL A 31 -1.11 8.18 35.11
N THR A 32 -1.33 6.87 35.06
CA THR A 32 -2.68 6.28 35.06
C THR A 32 -3.46 6.66 36.33
N HIS A 33 -2.85 6.54 37.49
CA HIS A 33 -3.50 6.91 38.76
C HIS A 33 -3.82 8.39 38.84
N GLN A 34 -2.91 9.27 38.37
CA GLN A 34 -3.17 10.71 38.35
C GLN A 34 -4.30 11.06 37.35
N ALA A 35 -4.32 10.44 36.17
CA ALA A 35 -5.38 10.61 35.21
C ALA A 35 -6.76 10.18 35.72
N GLN A 36 -6.80 9.10 36.51
CA GLN A 36 -8.04 8.63 37.16
C GLN A 36 -8.51 9.56 38.29
N ALA A 37 -7.58 10.14 39.04
CA ALA A 37 -7.91 11.03 40.17
C ALA A 37 -8.44 12.40 39.69
N VAL A 38 -7.95 12.91 38.54
CA VAL A 38 -8.29 14.25 38.05
C VAL A 38 -8.82 14.22 36.61
N TYR A 39 -9.48 13.13 36.23
CA TYR A 39 -9.97 12.96 34.86
C TYR A 39 -10.97 14.07 34.46
N GLY A 40 -10.90 14.46 33.19
CA GLY A 40 -11.83 15.45 32.61
C GLY A 40 -11.58 16.90 32.99
N ALA A 41 -10.64 17.21 33.88
CA ALA A 41 -10.33 18.57 34.29
C ALA A 41 -9.86 19.44 33.10
N THR A 42 -8.88 18.96 32.34
CA THR A 42 -8.35 19.63 31.15
C THR A 42 -9.43 19.79 30.06
N GLY A 43 -10.20 18.73 29.79
CA GLY A 43 -11.27 18.76 28.79
C GLY A 43 -12.37 19.77 29.15
N ARG A 44 -12.73 19.90 30.44
CA ARG A 44 -13.70 20.89 30.91
C ARG A 44 -13.14 22.32 30.74
N ALA A 45 -11.91 22.56 31.14
CA ALA A 45 -11.26 23.86 30.99
C ALA A 45 -11.13 24.23 29.50
N TRP A 46 -10.83 23.27 28.63
CA TRP A 46 -10.79 23.47 27.19
C TRP A 46 -12.15 23.89 26.63
N LEU A 47 -13.23 23.20 26.97
CA LEU A 47 -14.57 23.53 26.53
C LEU A 47 -15.02 24.91 27.03
N GLN A 48 -14.68 25.25 28.26
CA GLN A 48 -14.95 26.58 28.81
C GLN A 48 -14.21 27.64 28.02
N TRP A 49 -12.91 27.50 27.81
CA TRP A 49 -12.10 28.45 27.05
C TRP A 49 -12.61 28.59 25.61
N LEU A 50 -12.98 27.46 24.93
CA LEU A 50 -13.56 27.50 23.59
C LEU A 50 -14.87 28.32 23.56
N THR A 51 -15.71 28.16 24.58
CA THR A 51 -16.99 28.90 24.69
C THR A 51 -16.77 30.39 24.87
N GLU A 52 -15.83 30.78 25.73
CA GLU A 52 -15.49 32.18 26.00
C GLU A 52 -14.89 32.89 24.77
N HIS A 53 -14.21 32.14 23.87
CA HIS A 53 -13.52 32.70 22.69
C HIS A 53 -14.20 32.33 21.36
N ALA A 54 -15.46 31.81 21.37
CA ALA A 54 -16.13 31.22 20.22
C ALA A 54 -16.15 32.14 18.98
N ASP A 55 -16.34 33.41 19.12
CA ASP A 55 -16.45 34.39 18.01
C ASP A 55 -15.14 34.49 17.20
N SER A 56 -13.99 34.45 17.88
CA SER A 56 -12.68 34.56 17.23
C SER A 56 -12.13 33.23 16.77
N LEU A 57 -12.47 32.13 17.46
CA LEU A 57 -11.88 30.82 17.23
C LEU A 57 -12.19 30.24 15.85
N LYS A 58 -13.38 30.49 15.32
CA LYS A 58 -13.77 29.97 14.00
C LYS A 58 -12.81 30.41 12.88
N VAL A 59 -12.36 31.67 12.95
CA VAL A 59 -11.40 32.20 11.97
C VAL A 59 -9.99 31.68 12.29
N ARG A 60 -9.57 31.74 13.55
CA ARG A 60 -8.23 31.31 14.00
C ARG A 60 -7.95 29.82 13.71
N VAL A 61 -8.90 28.94 14.02
CA VAL A 61 -8.78 27.50 13.74
C VAL A 61 -8.65 27.25 12.24
N ARG A 62 -9.49 27.92 11.44
CA ARG A 62 -9.45 27.76 9.99
C ARG A 62 -8.13 28.25 9.39
N GLU A 63 -7.67 29.41 9.80
CA GLU A 63 -6.43 30.00 9.29
C GLU A 63 -5.21 29.22 9.76
N GLY A 64 -5.12 28.83 11.05
CA GLY A 64 -4.04 28.03 11.59
C GLY A 64 -3.97 26.64 10.95
N ALA A 65 -5.11 25.95 10.81
CA ALA A 65 -5.15 24.66 10.14
C ALA A 65 -4.77 24.78 8.66
N ALA A 66 -5.23 25.80 7.93
CA ALA A 66 -4.87 26.03 6.54
C ALA A 66 -3.38 26.32 6.37
N ALA A 67 -2.80 27.17 7.22
CA ALA A 67 -1.38 27.49 7.21
C ALA A 67 -0.51 26.26 7.47
N LEU A 68 -0.87 25.43 8.45
CA LEU A 68 -0.15 24.19 8.75
C LEU A 68 -0.35 23.15 7.65
N ALA A 69 -1.56 23.00 7.10
CA ALA A 69 -1.83 22.10 5.98
C ALA A 69 -0.97 22.44 4.75
N ALA A 70 -0.83 23.71 4.41
CA ALA A 70 0.02 24.17 3.30
C ALA A 70 1.51 23.81 3.49
N GLN A 71 1.96 23.66 4.74
CA GLN A 71 3.33 23.24 5.06
C GLN A 71 3.50 21.73 5.12
N LEU A 72 2.45 20.99 5.51
CA LEU A 72 2.48 19.55 5.69
C LEU A 72 2.28 18.78 4.40
N ILE A 73 1.35 19.23 3.55
CA ILE A 73 0.83 18.48 2.42
C ILE A 73 1.65 18.79 1.16
N PRO A 74 2.34 17.78 0.56
CA PRO A 74 3.04 17.98 -0.71
C PRO A 74 2.07 18.35 -1.85
N GLU A 75 2.49 19.17 -2.81
CA GLU A 75 1.68 19.60 -3.96
C GLU A 75 1.15 18.42 -4.80
N ALA A 76 1.97 17.38 -4.98
CA ALA A 76 1.59 16.19 -5.75
C ALA A 76 0.84 15.13 -4.93
N ALA A 77 0.33 15.48 -3.74
CA ALA A 77 -0.33 14.52 -2.86
C ALA A 77 -1.67 14.03 -3.42
N SER A 78 -1.93 12.72 -3.31
CA SER A 78 -3.25 12.15 -3.63
C SER A 78 -4.34 12.72 -2.72
N GLY A 79 -5.59 12.78 -3.20
CA GLY A 79 -6.71 13.32 -2.41
C GLY A 79 -6.93 12.64 -1.05
N GLN A 80 -6.45 11.42 -0.87
CA GLN A 80 -6.48 10.72 0.41
C GLN A 80 -5.43 11.28 1.37
N VAL A 81 -4.22 11.58 0.86
CA VAL A 81 -3.14 12.21 1.63
C VAL A 81 -3.54 13.62 2.04
N VAL A 82 -4.15 14.38 1.13
CA VAL A 82 -4.68 15.73 1.42
C VAL A 82 -5.65 15.69 2.59
N ARG A 83 -6.69 14.84 2.52
CA ARG A 83 -7.69 14.73 3.61
C ARG A 83 -7.10 14.33 4.96
N VAL A 84 -6.09 13.46 4.96
CA VAL A 84 -5.40 13.06 6.21
C VAL A 84 -4.50 14.18 6.70
N GLY A 85 -3.75 14.84 5.83
CA GLY A 85 -2.91 15.99 6.17
C GLY A 85 -3.71 17.14 6.78
N GLU A 86 -4.89 17.45 6.22
CA GLU A 86 -5.82 18.44 6.78
C GLU A 86 -6.27 18.08 8.20
N ARG A 87 -6.46 16.80 8.51
CA ARG A 87 -6.81 16.36 9.88
C ARG A 87 -5.64 16.53 10.84
N PHE A 88 -4.42 16.18 10.43
CA PHE A 88 -3.22 16.43 11.24
C PHE A 88 -3.00 17.94 11.46
N ALA A 89 -3.21 18.74 10.42
CA ALA A 89 -3.11 20.19 10.52
C ALA A 89 -4.15 20.78 11.49
N LEU A 90 -5.38 20.30 11.46
CA LEU A 90 -6.43 20.71 12.40
C LEU A 90 -6.04 20.36 13.86
N VAL A 91 -5.52 19.14 14.09
CA VAL A 91 -5.08 18.70 15.42
C VAL A 91 -3.90 19.54 15.90
N GLY A 92 -2.91 19.82 15.04
CA GLY A 92 -1.78 20.70 15.35
C GLY A 92 -2.22 22.10 15.72
N ALA A 93 -3.07 22.71 14.92
CA ALA A 93 -3.61 24.06 15.19
C ALA A 93 -4.44 24.10 16.49
N ALA A 94 -5.25 23.09 16.77
CA ALA A 94 -6.01 23.02 18.02
C ALA A 94 -5.09 22.85 19.24
N GLY A 95 -4.00 22.10 19.11
CA GLY A 95 -3.01 21.94 20.17
C GLY A 95 -2.25 23.23 20.48
N GLU A 96 -1.95 24.06 19.45
CA GLU A 96 -1.37 25.38 19.69
C GLU A 96 -2.33 26.30 20.44
N LEU A 97 -3.62 26.27 20.12
CA LEU A 97 -4.64 27.01 20.88
C LEU A 97 -4.76 26.52 22.33
N ALA A 98 -4.65 25.21 22.56
CA ALA A 98 -4.63 24.65 23.91
C ALA A 98 -3.35 25.05 24.69
N THR A 99 -2.23 25.20 24.00
CA THR A 99 -0.97 25.70 24.54
C THR A 99 -1.10 27.18 24.94
N GLU A 100 -1.68 28.01 24.07
CA GLU A 100 -1.98 29.40 24.35
C GLU A 100 -2.92 29.55 25.55
N ALA A 101 -3.92 28.67 25.66
CA ALA A 101 -4.83 28.65 26.81
C ALA A 101 -4.17 28.13 28.11
N GLY A 102 -2.89 27.77 28.09
CA GLY A 102 -2.17 27.23 29.25
C GLY A 102 -2.58 25.83 29.68
N LEU A 103 -3.23 25.04 28.80
CA LEU A 103 -3.80 23.74 29.14
C LEU A 103 -2.86 22.57 28.85
N SER A 104 -1.96 22.69 27.88
CA SER A 104 -1.06 21.62 27.47
C SER A 104 0.24 21.57 28.29
N GLY A 105 0.71 22.73 28.77
CA GLY A 105 2.03 22.89 29.36
C GLY A 105 3.19 22.79 28.34
N TRP A 106 2.88 22.73 27.06
CA TRP A 106 3.88 22.66 25.98
C TRP A 106 4.42 24.04 25.63
N PRO A 107 5.65 24.12 25.09
CA PRO A 107 6.12 25.34 24.45
C PRO A 107 5.35 25.57 23.14
N ALA A 108 5.27 26.84 22.72
CA ALA A 108 4.68 27.18 21.43
C ALA A 108 5.40 26.49 20.26
N GLY A 109 4.64 25.98 19.29
CA GLY A 109 5.13 25.24 18.14
C GLY A 109 5.27 23.73 18.37
N GLU A 110 5.13 23.23 19.59
CA GLU A 110 5.31 21.82 19.90
C GLU A 110 4.19 20.95 19.29
N SER A 111 2.95 21.43 19.32
CA SER A 111 1.84 20.72 18.72
C SER A 111 1.96 20.61 17.20
N GLU A 112 2.40 21.65 16.53
CA GLU A 112 2.67 21.64 15.08
C GLU A 112 3.83 20.69 14.74
N ARG A 113 4.91 20.71 15.54
CA ARG A 113 6.04 19.80 15.40
C ARG A 113 5.59 18.33 15.51
N ALA A 114 4.79 18.03 16.52
CA ALA A 114 4.25 16.68 16.75
C ALA A 114 3.31 16.26 15.60
N ALA A 115 2.41 17.14 15.16
CA ALA A 115 1.52 16.85 14.04
C ALA A 115 2.30 16.53 12.76
N ARG A 116 3.38 17.30 12.48
CA ARG A 116 4.28 17.06 11.36
C ARG A 116 5.00 15.70 11.46
N ALA A 117 5.54 15.38 12.64
CA ALA A 117 6.22 14.10 12.87
C ALA A 117 5.27 12.92 12.66
N CYS A 118 4.05 13.00 13.23
CA CYS A 118 3.03 11.96 13.07
C CYS A 118 2.56 11.82 11.62
N PHE A 119 2.36 12.92 10.90
CA PHE A 119 1.98 12.88 9.49
C PHE A 119 3.07 12.25 8.62
N ASN A 120 4.33 12.59 8.85
CA ASN A 120 5.47 12.02 8.12
C ASN A 120 5.62 10.52 8.42
N ALA A 121 5.47 10.10 9.68
CA ALA A 121 5.47 8.68 10.05
C ALA A 121 4.32 7.92 9.39
N TRP A 122 3.13 8.50 9.33
CA TRP A 122 2.01 7.94 8.61
C TRP A 122 2.27 7.83 7.10
N LEU A 123 2.87 8.86 6.47
CA LEU A 123 3.26 8.82 5.05
C LEU A 123 4.27 7.70 4.77
N ALA A 124 5.28 7.55 5.63
CA ALA A 124 6.29 6.50 5.51
C ALA A 124 5.67 5.10 5.63
N ALA A 125 4.82 4.88 6.64
CA ALA A 125 4.13 3.61 6.85
C ALA A 125 3.17 3.23 5.71
N ARG A 126 2.61 4.25 5.05
CA ARG A 126 1.70 4.08 3.91
C ARG A 126 2.41 3.78 2.59
N GLY A 127 3.70 4.08 2.47
CA GLY A 127 4.47 3.99 1.22
C GLY A 127 4.44 5.26 0.36
N GLY A 128 4.22 6.44 0.97
CA GLY A 128 4.40 7.74 0.32
C GLY A 128 3.12 8.51 -0.02
N ILE A 129 3.26 9.52 -0.87
CA ILE A 129 2.21 10.50 -1.22
C ILE A 129 1.20 10.02 -2.26
N GLY A 130 1.49 8.90 -2.94
CA GLY A 130 0.66 8.32 -3.99
C GLY A 130 -0.66 7.73 -3.48
N ASN A 131 -1.41 7.14 -4.40
CA ASN A 131 -2.62 6.41 -4.02
C ASN A 131 -2.23 5.03 -3.46
N GLY A 132 -2.21 4.88 -2.15
CA GLY A 132 -1.84 3.62 -1.46
C GLY A 132 -2.71 2.42 -1.84
N GLU A 133 -3.93 2.64 -2.28
CA GLU A 133 -4.82 1.59 -2.79
C GLU A 133 -4.32 1.06 -4.14
N VAL A 134 -3.85 1.93 -5.03
CA VAL A 134 -3.21 1.55 -6.30
C VAL A 134 -1.98 0.69 -6.05
N VAL A 135 -1.08 1.15 -5.16
CA VAL A 135 0.12 0.40 -4.77
C VAL A 135 -0.25 -0.96 -4.17
N ALA A 136 -1.27 -1.01 -3.31
CA ALA A 136 -1.73 -2.26 -2.71
C ALA A 136 -2.29 -3.25 -3.75
N MET A 137 -3.04 -2.77 -4.76
CA MET A 137 -3.54 -3.57 -5.88
C MET A 137 -2.39 -4.15 -6.71
N LEU A 138 -1.42 -3.33 -7.09
CA LEU A 138 -0.25 -3.77 -7.86
C LEU A 138 0.59 -4.79 -7.09
N ARG A 139 0.84 -4.54 -5.80
CA ARG A 139 1.52 -5.50 -4.90
C ARG A 139 0.77 -6.82 -4.76
N ALA A 140 -0.55 -6.80 -4.71
CA ALA A 140 -1.35 -8.04 -4.62
C ALA A 140 -1.16 -8.91 -5.86
N VAL A 141 -1.23 -8.32 -7.07
CA VAL A 141 -1.01 -9.02 -8.33
C VAL A 141 0.42 -9.55 -8.41
N ARG A 142 1.42 -8.71 -8.16
CA ARG A 142 2.84 -9.09 -8.17
C ARG A 142 3.13 -10.23 -7.21
N ARG A 143 2.71 -10.11 -5.96
CA ARG A 143 2.88 -11.15 -4.94
C ARG A 143 2.24 -12.49 -5.34
N PHE A 144 1.04 -12.46 -5.95
CA PHE A 144 0.41 -13.68 -6.45
C PHE A 144 1.28 -14.37 -7.50
N LEU A 145 1.83 -13.61 -8.45
CA LEU A 145 2.70 -14.15 -9.50
C LEU A 145 4.05 -14.63 -8.95
N GLU A 146 4.67 -13.91 -8.02
CA GLU A 146 5.91 -14.32 -7.35
C GLU A 146 5.72 -15.61 -6.56
N THR A 147 4.59 -15.76 -5.87
CA THR A 147 4.31 -16.93 -5.04
C THR A 147 3.93 -18.17 -5.86
N HIS A 148 3.19 -17.97 -6.96
CA HIS A 148 2.54 -19.07 -7.68
C HIS A 148 3.03 -19.25 -9.13
N GLY A 149 3.85 -18.34 -9.64
CA GLY A 149 4.24 -18.29 -11.05
C GLY A 149 4.93 -19.55 -11.57
N GLU A 150 5.64 -20.29 -10.74
CA GLU A 150 6.25 -21.56 -11.12
C GLU A 150 5.33 -22.76 -10.92
N GLY A 151 4.66 -22.85 -9.79
CA GLY A 151 3.92 -24.05 -9.37
C GLY A 151 2.51 -24.16 -9.96
N ARG A 152 1.84 -23.03 -10.23
CA ARG A 152 0.42 -23.00 -10.65
C ARG A 152 0.20 -22.54 -12.09
N PHE A 153 1.25 -22.19 -12.83
CA PHE A 153 1.18 -21.78 -14.23
C PHE A 153 1.86 -22.80 -15.13
N ALA A 154 1.06 -23.44 -15.99
CA ALA A 154 1.62 -24.36 -16.99
C ALA A 154 2.43 -23.58 -18.04
N MET A 155 3.55 -24.13 -18.48
CA MET A 155 4.33 -23.53 -19.57
C MET A 155 3.55 -23.60 -20.87
N TRP A 156 3.48 -22.51 -21.64
CA TRP A 156 2.72 -22.41 -22.87
C TRP A 156 3.02 -23.54 -23.86
N HIS A 157 4.29 -23.83 -24.09
CA HIS A 157 4.74 -24.85 -25.04
C HIS A 157 4.55 -26.30 -24.55
N ARG A 158 4.32 -26.52 -23.24
CA ARG A 158 4.16 -27.84 -22.65
C ARG A 158 2.75 -28.09 -22.08
N SER A 159 1.88 -27.11 -22.12
CA SER A 159 0.57 -27.25 -21.47
C SER A 159 -0.41 -28.19 -22.20
N ALA A 160 -0.10 -28.60 -23.44
CA ALA A 160 -0.82 -29.58 -24.21
C ALA A 160 -0.07 -30.93 -24.32
N ASP A 161 1.07 -31.08 -23.66
CA ASP A 161 1.89 -32.27 -23.65
C ASP A 161 1.42 -33.20 -22.55
N ASP A 162 0.97 -34.43 -22.93
CA ASP A 162 0.48 -35.44 -21.99
C ASP A 162 1.59 -35.97 -21.04
N HIS A 163 2.85 -35.82 -21.42
CA HIS A 163 4.02 -36.20 -20.61
C HIS A 163 4.53 -35.10 -19.70
N ALA A 164 4.01 -33.86 -19.83
CA ALA A 164 4.40 -32.77 -18.97
C ALA A 164 3.89 -32.97 -17.53
N PRO A 165 4.64 -32.53 -16.49
CA PRO A 165 4.15 -32.56 -15.12
C PRO A 165 2.80 -31.83 -15.01
N LYS A 166 1.82 -32.50 -14.40
CA LYS A 166 0.49 -31.93 -14.22
C LYS A 166 0.57 -30.75 -13.22
N THR A 167 0.16 -29.57 -13.65
CA THR A 167 0.04 -28.40 -12.78
C THR A 167 -1.17 -28.59 -11.85
N LEU A 168 -0.92 -28.76 -10.57
CA LEU A 168 -1.98 -28.83 -9.56
C LEU A 168 -2.59 -27.45 -9.34
N GLN A 169 -3.92 -27.37 -9.16
CA GLN A 169 -4.64 -26.11 -8.92
C GLN A 169 -4.25 -25.00 -9.93
N ARG A 170 -4.31 -25.34 -11.21
CA ARG A 170 -3.86 -24.46 -12.29
C ARG A 170 -4.47 -23.07 -12.19
N ALA A 171 -3.64 -22.04 -11.99
CA ALA A 171 -4.02 -20.65 -12.00
C ALA A 171 -4.05 -20.05 -13.42
N GLY A 172 -3.29 -20.65 -14.34
CA GLY A 172 -3.20 -20.18 -15.70
C GLY A 172 -2.08 -20.81 -16.52
N VAL A 173 -1.64 -20.07 -17.53
CA VAL A 173 -0.52 -20.44 -18.41
C VAL A 173 0.48 -19.28 -18.42
N ARG A 174 1.79 -19.59 -18.49
CA ARG A 174 2.85 -18.59 -18.68
C ARG A 174 3.60 -18.84 -19.98
N ARG A 175 4.03 -17.76 -20.63
CA ARG A 175 4.78 -17.82 -21.88
C ARG A 175 6.08 -17.05 -21.76
N MET A 176 7.17 -17.62 -22.27
CA MET A 176 8.48 -16.96 -22.27
C MET A 176 8.55 -15.90 -23.36
N LEU A 177 9.15 -14.77 -23.02
CA LEU A 177 9.50 -13.67 -23.91
C LEU A 177 11.03 -13.52 -23.97
N ASN A 178 11.55 -13.15 -25.14
CA ASN A 178 12.95 -12.76 -25.30
C ASN A 178 13.22 -11.35 -24.76
N ALA A 179 14.45 -10.86 -24.89
CA ALA A 179 14.82 -9.51 -24.45
C ALA A 179 14.05 -8.40 -25.15
N ASP A 180 13.54 -8.65 -26.38
CA ASP A 180 12.75 -7.69 -27.16
C ASP A 180 11.25 -7.74 -26.77
N GLY A 181 10.85 -8.59 -25.84
CA GLY A 181 9.46 -8.80 -25.43
C GLY A 181 8.64 -9.67 -26.39
N GLU A 182 9.29 -10.32 -27.36
CA GLU A 182 8.61 -11.20 -28.31
C GLU A 182 8.50 -12.64 -27.76
N PRO A 183 7.37 -13.34 -28.01
CA PRO A 183 7.20 -14.73 -27.61
C PRO A 183 8.25 -15.65 -28.23
N ILE A 184 8.94 -16.41 -27.41
CA ILE A 184 9.90 -17.41 -27.86
C ILE A 184 9.14 -18.54 -28.55
N LYS A 185 9.37 -18.71 -29.86
CA LYS A 185 8.79 -19.79 -30.66
C LYS A 185 9.57 -21.07 -30.36
N THR A 186 8.99 -21.95 -29.57
CA THR A 186 9.51 -23.33 -29.39
C THR A 186 9.03 -24.18 -30.54
N ASN A 187 9.96 -24.75 -31.32
CA ASN A 187 9.63 -25.65 -32.42
C ASN A 187 9.09 -26.97 -31.87
N SER A 188 7.79 -27.16 -31.97
CA SER A 188 7.10 -28.37 -31.48
C SER A 188 7.48 -29.67 -32.21
N GLN A 189 8.26 -29.57 -33.30
CA GLN A 189 8.71 -30.74 -34.05
C GLN A 189 9.97 -31.42 -33.46
N HIS A 190 10.64 -30.79 -32.50
CA HIS A 190 11.80 -31.36 -31.82
C HIS A 190 11.55 -31.41 -30.30
N GLY A 191 10.42 -31.97 -29.91
CA GLY A 191 9.96 -32.12 -28.51
C GLY A 191 10.86 -32.94 -27.58
N VAL A 192 12.11 -33.14 -27.91
CA VAL A 192 13.08 -33.94 -27.14
C VAL A 192 14.25 -33.07 -26.59
N GLU A 193 14.45 -31.86 -27.06
CA GLU A 193 15.65 -31.09 -26.70
C GLU A 193 15.49 -30.19 -25.47
N PHE A 194 14.27 -29.95 -25.00
CA PHE A 194 14.05 -29.25 -23.76
C PHE A 194 13.59 -30.22 -22.66
N GLY A 195 14.48 -31.12 -22.27
CA GLY A 195 14.39 -31.73 -20.95
C GLY A 195 14.35 -30.62 -19.87
N ASP A 196 14.05 -30.94 -18.62
CA ASP A 196 13.84 -30.06 -17.45
C ASP A 196 14.88 -28.95 -17.23
N ARG A 197 15.80 -28.71 -18.14
CA ARG A 197 16.75 -27.62 -18.14
C ARG A 197 16.24 -26.53 -19.07
N MET A 198 15.94 -25.37 -18.51
CA MET A 198 15.94 -24.12 -19.28
C MET A 198 17.22 -24.13 -20.13
N PRO A 199 17.14 -23.84 -21.46
CA PRO A 199 18.35 -23.73 -22.26
C PRO A 199 19.31 -22.77 -21.57
N ALA A 200 20.53 -23.20 -21.30
CA ALA A 200 21.59 -22.32 -20.82
C ALA A 200 21.89 -21.16 -21.79
N ALA A 201 21.32 -21.21 -22.99
CA ALA A 201 21.38 -20.18 -24.04
C ALA A 201 20.26 -19.13 -23.98
N LEU A 202 19.29 -19.26 -23.06
CA LEU A 202 18.37 -18.16 -22.76
C LEU A 202 19.14 -17.22 -21.80
N GLY A 203 20.00 -16.38 -22.40
CA GLY A 203 20.83 -15.42 -21.70
C GLY A 203 20.01 -14.44 -20.84
N GLU A 204 20.71 -13.55 -20.16
CA GLU A 204 20.15 -12.41 -19.44
C GLU A 204 19.08 -11.74 -20.31
N GLY A 205 17.84 -11.57 -19.79
CA GLY A 205 16.76 -10.90 -20.49
C GLY A 205 15.52 -11.73 -20.81
N VAL A 206 15.42 -13.00 -20.34
CA VAL A 206 14.18 -13.77 -20.47
C VAL A 206 13.18 -13.31 -19.41
N SER A 207 11.96 -12.99 -19.87
CA SER A 207 10.83 -12.63 -18.99
C SER A 207 9.62 -13.52 -19.25
N PHE A 208 8.62 -13.42 -18.39
CA PHE A 208 7.38 -14.20 -18.53
C PHE A 208 6.16 -13.28 -18.56
N GLU A 209 5.27 -13.55 -19.49
CA GLU A 209 3.89 -13.07 -19.45
C GLU A 209 2.96 -14.16 -18.93
N TYR A 210 1.86 -13.75 -18.30
CA TYR A 210 0.95 -14.65 -17.60
C TYR A 210 -0.47 -14.51 -18.12
N PHE A 211 -1.14 -15.62 -18.35
CA PHE A 211 -2.55 -15.71 -18.71
C PHE A 211 -3.29 -16.32 -17.52
N ILE A 212 -3.81 -15.45 -16.63
CA ILE A 212 -4.49 -15.87 -15.41
C ILE A 212 -5.95 -16.19 -15.73
N LEU A 213 -6.42 -17.40 -15.35
CA LEU A 213 -7.81 -17.80 -15.55
C LEU A 213 -8.78 -16.85 -14.84
N ALA A 214 -9.93 -16.56 -15.45
CA ALA A 214 -10.85 -15.52 -15.00
C ALA A 214 -11.32 -15.73 -13.55
N GLU A 215 -11.64 -16.96 -13.16
CA GLU A 215 -12.09 -17.23 -11.79
C GLU A 215 -10.96 -17.09 -10.77
N THR A 216 -9.75 -17.56 -11.10
CA THR A 216 -8.57 -17.38 -10.24
C THR A 216 -8.25 -15.89 -10.06
N PHE A 217 -8.28 -15.13 -11.14
CA PHE A 217 -8.03 -13.67 -11.04
C PHE A 217 -9.03 -13.00 -10.12
N LYS A 218 -10.32 -13.30 -10.28
CA LYS A 218 -11.39 -12.73 -9.48
C LYS A 218 -11.33 -13.17 -8.00
N ALA A 219 -11.16 -14.47 -7.76
CA ALA A 219 -11.29 -15.04 -6.42
C ALA A 219 -10.02 -14.91 -5.57
N GLU A 220 -8.84 -14.98 -6.19
CA GLU A 220 -7.56 -15.05 -5.48
C GLU A 220 -6.72 -13.78 -5.67
N VAL A 221 -6.55 -13.30 -6.91
CA VAL A 221 -5.71 -12.13 -7.19
C VAL A 221 -6.35 -10.84 -6.71
N CYS A 222 -7.66 -10.67 -6.98
CA CYS A 222 -8.42 -9.48 -6.59
C CYS A 222 -9.01 -9.56 -5.17
N GLN A 223 -8.57 -10.52 -4.35
CA GLN A 223 -9.12 -10.68 -3.00
C GLN A 223 -8.98 -9.37 -2.19
N GLY A 224 -10.11 -8.82 -1.75
CA GLY A 224 -10.17 -7.56 -1.01
C GLY A 224 -10.24 -6.28 -1.86
N PHE A 225 -10.24 -6.42 -3.20
CA PHE A 225 -10.33 -5.30 -4.14
C PHE A 225 -11.44 -5.51 -5.16
N ASP A 226 -11.96 -4.42 -5.70
CA ASP A 226 -12.84 -4.47 -6.87
C ASP A 226 -12.03 -4.90 -8.12
N ARG A 227 -12.50 -5.92 -8.82
CA ARG A 227 -11.84 -6.48 -10.00
C ARG A 227 -11.59 -5.43 -11.09
N ASP A 228 -12.58 -4.58 -11.36
CA ASP A 228 -12.50 -3.60 -12.43
C ASP A 228 -11.55 -2.44 -12.06
N ALA A 229 -11.44 -2.14 -10.76
CA ALA A 229 -10.44 -1.21 -10.25
C ALA A 229 -9.03 -1.77 -10.44
N VAL A 230 -8.78 -3.03 -10.08
CA VAL A 230 -7.48 -3.71 -10.31
C VAL A 230 -7.13 -3.72 -11.79
N CYS A 231 -8.07 -4.06 -12.66
CA CYS A 231 -7.82 -4.07 -14.12
C CYS A 231 -7.47 -2.68 -14.68
N ARG A 232 -8.16 -1.63 -14.23
CA ARG A 232 -7.84 -0.25 -14.63
C ARG A 232 -6.44 0.16 -14.20
N VAL A 233 -6.09 -0.13 -12.96
CA VAL A 233 -4.76 0.14 -12.43
C VAL A 233 -3.67 -0.60 -13.21
N LEU A 234 -3.86 -1.88 -13.49
CA LEU A 234 -2.92 -2.67 -14.30
C LEU A 234 -2.78 -2.13 -15.73
N LEU A 235 -3.89 -1.66 -16.33
CA LEU A 235 -3.87 -1.06 -17.67
C LEU A 235 -3.13 0.27 -17.69
N GLU A 236 -3.40 1.14 -16.71
CA GLU A 236 -2.72 2.45 -16.55
C GLU A 236 -1.21 2.31 -16.37
N HIS A 237 -0.76 1.21 -15.73
CA HIS A 237 0.67 0.92 -15.54
C HIS A 237 1.28 0.03 -16.63
N GLY A 238 0.56 -0.23 -17.73
CA GLY A 238 1.06 -1.03 -18.84
C GLY A 238 1.30 -2.51 -18.49
N CYS A 239 0.63 -3.03 -17.46
CA CYS A 239 0.80 -4.40 -16.97
C CYS A 239 -0.27 -5.37 -17.48
N LEU A 240 -1.33 -4.88 -18.15
CA LEU A 240 -2.46 -5.67 -18.66
C LEU A 240 -2.65 -5.41 -20.15
N ILE A 241 -2.84 -6.48 -20.93
CA ILE A 241 -3.30 -6.40 -22.32
C ILE A 241 -4.78 -6.80 -22.38
N PRO A 242 -5.70 -5.86 -22.64
CA PRO A 242 -7.11 -6.18 -22.84
C PRO A 242 -7.35 -6.78 -24.24
N ASP A 243 -8.46 -7.47 -24.43
CA ASP A 243 -8.93 -7.88 -25.76
C ASP A 243 -9.39 -6.67 -26.59
N LYS A 244 -9.54 -6.87 -27.90
CA LYS A 244 -10.08 -5.86 -28.83
C LYS A 244 -11.52 -5.54 -28.49
N GLY A 245 -11.74 -4.62 -27.57
CA GLY A 245 -13.07 -4.22 -27.09
C GLY A 245 -13.02 -3.48 -25.76
N ARG A 246 -14.17 -3.42 -25.06
CA ARG A 246 -14.29 -2.75 -23.74
C ARG A 246 -14.00 -3.68 -22.55
N SER A 247 -13.69 -4.95 -22.80
CA SER A 247 -13.43 -5.95 -21.75
C SER A 247 -11.97 -5.97 -21.35
N PHE A 248 -11.69 -6.07 -20.06
CA PHE A 248 -10.33 -6.22 -19.54
C PHE A 248 -9.78 -7.63 -19.74
N ASP A 249 -10.65 -8.64 -19.90
CA ASP A 249 -10.29 -10.04 -20.12
C ASP A 249 -10.11 -10.32 -21.62
N ALA A 250 -9.24 -11.25 -21.94
CA ALA A 250 -8.99 -11.77 -23.27
C ALA A 250 -9.47 -13.21 -23.40
N LYS A 251 -9.70 -13.68 -24.65
CA LYS A 251 -10.07 -15.07 -24.96
C LYS A 251 -9.10 -15.71 -25.96
N PRO A 252 -7.80 -15.77 -25.62
CA PRO A 252 -6.85 -16.43 -26.48
C PRO A 252 -7.12 -17.94 -26.52
N ARG A 253 -6.63 -18.59 -27.58
CA ARG A 253 -6.58 -20.06 -27.64
C ARG A 253 -5.42 -20.54 -26.79
N LEU A 254 -5.70 -20.90 -25.55
CA LEU A 254 -4.69 -21.46 -24.64
C LEU A 254 -4.39 -22.92 -25.01
N PRO A 255 -3.12 -23.34 -25.00
CA PRO A 255 -2.73 -24.72 -25.28
C PRO A 255 -3.40 -25.70 -24.29
N GLY A 256 -4.02 -26.75 -24.80
CA GLY A 256 -4.74 -27.74 -24.00
C GLY A 256 -6.05 -27.29 -23.37
N MET A 257 -6.47 -26.03 -23.57
CA MET A 257 -7.70 -25.47 -22.96
C MET A 257 -8.64 -24.81 -23.99
N GLY A 258 -8.20 -24.63 -25.24
CA GLY A 258 -8.99 -23.95 -26.27
C GLY A 258 -9.19 -22.45 -25.98
N ASN A 259 -10.29 -21.88 -26.48
CA ASN A 259 -10.62 -20.47 -26.27
C ASN A 259 -11.08 -20.25 -24.82
N THR A 260 -10.19 -19.76 -23.98
CA THR A 260 -10.42 -19.63 -22.54
C THR A 260 -10.33 -18.17 -22.12
N ARG A 261 -11.30 -17.71 -21.30
CA ARG A 261 -11.30 -16.37 -20.75
C ARG A 261 -10.22 -16.23 -19.68
N CYS A 262 -9.34 -15.25 -19.84
CA CYS A 262 -8.22 -15.00 -18.94
C CYS A 262 -7.81 -13.52 -18.93
N TYR A 263 -6.97 -13.13 -17.96
CA TYR A 263 -6.33 -11.83 -17.89
C TYR A 263 -4.87 -11.96 -18.31
N HIS A 264 -4.46 -11.17 -19.29
CA HIS A 264 -3.11 -11.21 -19.86
C HIS A 264 -2.22 -10.20 -19.17
N ILE A 265 -1.36 -10.67 -18.27
CA ILE A 265 -0.47 -9.84 -17.45
C ILE A 265 0.94 -9.87 -18.03
N LEU A 266 1.51 -8.69 -18.20
CA LEU A 266 2.85 -8.48 -18.74
C LEU A 266 3.94 -8.50 -17.65
N PRO A 267 5.21 -8.80 -18.04
CA PRO A 267 6.35 -8.78 -17.11
C PRO A 267 6.64 -7.40 -16.52
N ALA A 268 6.11 -6.33 -17.11
CA ALA A 268 6.23 -4.96 -16.59
C ALA A 268 5.85 -4.83 -15.10
N ILE A 269 4.95 -5.68 -14.60
CA ILE A 269 4.54 -5.71 -13.17
C ILE A 269 5.73 -5.92 -12.21
N PHE A 270 6.76 -6.63 -12.63
CA PHE A 270 7.95 -6.92 -11.81
C PHE A 270 8.97 -5.76 -11.82
N GLY A 271 8.90 -4.88 -12.81
CA GLY A 271 9.77 -3.70 -12.93
C GLY A 271 9.22 -2.44 -12.24
N LEU A 272 8.00 -2.49 -11.69
CA LEU A 272 7.42 -1.35 -11.00
C LEU A 272 8.11 -1.13 -9.65
N ASP A 273 8.42 0.12 -9.35
CA ASP A 273 8.90 0.54 -8.02
C ASP A 273 7.68 0.73 -7.08
N ILE A 274 7.26 -0.35 -6.42
CA ILE A 274 6.04 -0.43 -5.60
C ILE A 274 6.29 -1.13 -4.27
#